data_ebc9f03758869c244842c6c9984513b6
#
_entry.id   ebc9f03758869c244842c6c9984513b6
#
_cell.length_a   1.000
_cell.length_b   1.000
_cell.length_c   1.000
_cell.angle_alpha   90.00
_cell.angle_beta   90.00
_cell.angle_gamma   90.00
#
_symmetry.space_group_name_H-M   'P 1'
#
loop_
_entity.id
_entity.type
_entity.pdbx_description
1 polymer ?
#
loop_
_entity_poly.entity_id
_entity_poly.type
_entity_poly.pdbx_seq_one_letter_code
_entity_poly.pdbx_strand_id
1 'polypeptide(L)'
;MTFRLKLLFAIAPLLALVAPSIATEFTYKEYAKGSDFWKRGFVFSISQYMSAMPQPDEEAPYPVRNAFERCLASSTDAVLVRHVEAYVARNRVNSNEPMVRVVMRTLFDLCRSEIEKTKSPRTAPRPVAK
;
A
#
# COMPACT_ATOMS: atom_id res chain seq x y z
N MET A 1 15.64 47.91 -40.42
CA MET A 1 14.57 46.89 -40.29
C MET A 1 15.17 45.49 -40.07
N THR A 2 16.02 45.26 -39.06
CA THR A 2 16.77 44.01 -38.87
C THR A 2 16.86 43.55 -37.40
N PHE A 3 15.95 44.02 -36.53
CA PHE A 3 16.02 43.75 -35.07
C PHE A 3 15.02 42.74 -34.57
N ARG A 4 14.11 42.18 -35.39
CA ARG A 4 13.05 41.27 -34.94
C ARG A 4 13.32 39.77 -35.14
N LEU A 5 14.43 39.39 -35.75
CA LEU A 5 14.70 37.99 -36.10
C LEU A 5 15.61 37.24 -35.10
N LYS A 6 16.24 37.94 -34.15
CA LYS A 6 17.19 37.33 -33.20
C LYS A 6 16.55 36.82 -31.88
N LEU A 7 15.26 37.15 -31.63
CA LEU A 7 14.61 36.77 -30.36
C LEU A 7 13.94 35.41 -30.40
N LEU A 8 13.75 34.81 -31.56
CA LEU A 8 13.04 33.53 -31.70
C LEU A 8 13.94 32.28 -31.50
N PHE A 9 15.26 32.44 -31.52
CA PHE A 9 16.18 31.31 -31.34
C PHE A 9 16.58 31.02 -29.89
N ALA A 10 16.21 31.87 -28.93
CA ALA A 10 16.61 31.72 -27.52
C ALA A 10 15.63 30.87 -26.69
N ILE A 11 14.43 30.56 -27.19
CA ILE A 11 13.39 29.85 -26.43
C ILE A 11 13.38 28.33 -26.71
N ALA A 12 13.99 27.89 -27.81
CA ALA A 12 13.99 26.48 -28.22
C ALA A 12 14.77 25.52 -27.30
N PRO A 13 15.87 25.89 -26.61
CA PRO A 13 16.60 24.94 -25.76
C PRO A 13 15.99 24.69 -24.36
N LEU A 14 15.02 25.52 -23.90
CA LEU A 14 14.46 25.36 -22.54
C LEU A 14 13.38 24.30 -22.44
N LEU A 15 12.79 23.89 -23.56
CA LEU A 15 11.72 22.86 -23.60
C LEU A 15 12.24 21.41 -23.62
N ALA A 16 13.54 21.21 -23.84
CA ALA A 16 14.14 19.89 -23.98
C ALA A 16 14.55 19.25 -22.63
N LEU A 17 14.39 19.93 -21.49
CA LEU A 17 14.85 19.46 -20.16
C LEU A 17 13.75 18.90 -19.26
N VAL A 18 12.51 18.83 -19.73
CA VAL A 18 11.47 18.10 -19.02
C VAL A 18 11.52 16.64 -19.47
N ALA A 19 12.56 15.92 -19.05
CA ALA A 19 12.52 14.47 -19.11
C ALA A 19 11.32 14.03 -18.23
N PRO A 20 10.39 13.20 -18.75
CA PRO A 20 9.36 12.63 -17.91
C PRO A 20 10.07 11.87 -16.78
N SER A 21 9.92 12.35 -15.56
CA SER A 21 10.34 11.58 -14.40
C SER A 21 9.45 10.34 -14.37
N ILE A 22 9.95 9.24 -14.93
CA ILE A 22 9.33 7.93 -14.74
C ILE A 22 9.42 7.69 -13.24
N ALA A 23 8.28 7.77 -12.56
CA ALA A 23 8.19 7.40 -11.15
C ALA A 23 8.64 5.95 -11.06
N THR A 24 9.86 5.72 -10.63
CA THR A 24 10.40 4.39 -10.39
C THR A 24 9.60 3.78 -9.25
N GLU A 25 8.96 2.67 -9.52
CA GLU A 25 8.18 1.94 -8.52
C GLU A 25 9.11 1.54 -7.36
N PHE A 26 8.72 1.91 -6.11
CA PHE A 26 9.50 1.59 -4.93
C PHE A 26 9.47 0.08 -4.67
N THR A 27 10.63 -0.56 -4.69
CA THR A 27 10.79 -2.02 -4.66
C THR A 27 11.25 -2.54 -3.29
N TYR A 28 11.17 -3.87 -3.10
CA TYR A 28 11.73 -4.51 -1.91
C TYR A 28 13.24 -4.23 -1.75
N LYS A 29 13.98 -4.11 -2.84
CA LYS A 29 15.41 -3.78 -2.82
C LYS A 29 15.71 -2.43 -2.16
N GLU A 30 14.91 -1.40 -2.44
CA GLU A 30 15.03 -0.09 -1.80
C GLU A 30 14.61 -0.16 -0.34
N TYR A 31 13.47 -0.83 -0.06
CA TYR A 31 12.99 -1.03 1.30
C TYR A 31 14.03 -1.71 2.19
N ALA A 32 14.70 -2.75 1.70
CA ALA A 32 15.69 -3.51 2.48
C ALA A 32 16.86 -2.65 2.98
N LYS A 33 17.18 -1.56 2.26
CA LYS A 33 18.24 -0.61 2.62
C LYS A 33 17.80 0.46 3.62
N GLY A 34 16.49 0.59 3.85
CA GLY A 34 15.92 1.58 4.76
C GLY A 34 16.29 1.31 6.22
N SER A 35 16.36 2.37 7.05
CA SER A 35 16.51 2.24 8.50
C SER A 35 15.26 1.57 9.11
N ASP A 36 15.42 0.98 10.29
CA ASP A 36 14.29 0.33 11.00
C ASP A 36 13.15 1.32 11.27
N PHE A 37 13.47 2.55 11.63
CA PHE A 37 12.48 3.60 11.86
C PHE A 37 11.67 3.86 10.58
N TRP A 38 12.35 4.01 9.45
CA TRP A 38 11.71 4.24 8.16
C TRP A 38 10.84 3.05 7.72
N LYS A 39 11.35 1.81 7.87
CA LYS A 39 10.60 0.58 7.58
C LYS A 39 9.31 0.49 8.38
N ARG A 40 9.37 0.81 9.68
CA ARG A 40 8.20 0.86 10.57
C ARG A 40 7.16 1.86 10.08
N GLY A 41 7.57 3.09 9.78
CA GLY A 41 6.69 4.12 9.25
C GLY A 41 6.01 3.71 7.94
N PHE A 42 6.78 3.12 7.02
CA PHE A 42 6.27 2.66 5.73
C PHE A 42 5.21 1.55 5.90
N VAL A 43 5.53 0.49 6.63
CA VAL A 43 4.60 -0.65 6.84
C VAL A 43 3.37 -0.20 7.62
N PHE A 44 3.56 0.62 8.66
CA PHE A 44 2.46 1.17 9.45
C PHE A 44 1.51 2.02 8.60
N SER A 45 2.02 2.88 7.72
CA SER A 45 1.19 3.71 6.83
C SER A 45 0.29 2.87 5.93
N ILE A 46 0.82 1.79 5.36
CA ILE A 46 0.02 0.88 4.52
C ILE A 46 -1.02 0.14 5.38
N SER A 47 -0.66 -0.29 6.58
CA SER A 47 -1.59 -0.96 7.49
C SER A 47 -2.75 -0.05 7.91
N GLN A 48 -2.48 1.23 8.18
CA GLN A 48 -3.50 2.23 8.47
C GLN A 48 -4.40 2.49 7.26
N TYR A 49 -3.83 2.57 6.06
CA TYR A 49 -4.61 2.69 4.84
C TYR A 49 -5.60 1.52 4.67
N MET A 50 -5.13 0.30 4.90
CA MET A 50 -5.96 -0.90 4.76
C MET A 50 -7.07 -1.04 5.82
N SER A 51 -6.87 -0.50 7.03
CA SER A 51 -7.77 -0.67 8.16
C SER A 51 -8.66 0.55 8.46
N ALA A 52 -8.18 1.76 8.20
CA ALA A 52 -8.81 3.00 8.69
C ALA A 52 -9.31 3.93 7.59
N MET A 53 -8.70 3.94 6.39
CA MET A 53 -9.10 4.88 5.35
C MET A 53 -10.31 4.37 4.56
N PRO A 54 -11.45 5.12 4.55
CA PRO A 54 -12.54 4.82 3.64
C PRO A 54 -12.07 5.01 2.20
N GLN A 55 -12.44 4.08 1.32
CA GLN A 55 -12.21 4.24 -0.11
C GLN A 55 -13.19 5.28 -0.67
N PRO A 56 -12.81 6.09 -1.68
CA PRO A 56 -13.66 7.15 -2.22
C PRO A 56 -15.04 6.66 -2.73
N ASP A 57 -15.13 5.41 -3.15
CA ASP A 57 -16.33 4.80 -3.74
C ASP A 57 -17.06 3.88 -2.75
N GLU A 58 -16.75 3.98 -1.46
CA GLU A 58 -17.26 3.07 -0.43
C GLU A 58 -18.63 3.53 0.07
N GLU A 59 -19.71 2.96 -0.47
CA GLU A 59 -21.11 3.27 -0.09
C GLU A 59 -21.55 2.58 1.21
N ALA A 60 -20.85 1.53 1.66
CA ALA A 60 -21.20 0.73 2.82
C ALA A 60 -19.97 0.33 3.64
N PRO A 61 -20.13 -0.04 4.93
CA PRO A 61 -19.02 -0.53 5.73
C PRO A 61 -18.38 -1.73 5.05
N TYR A 62 -17.15 -1.55 4.60
CA TYR A 62 -16.40 -2.55 3.85
C TYR A 62 -15.98 -3.70 4.79
N PRO A 63 -16.55 -4.90 4.64
CA PRO A 63 -16.34 -5.99 5.62
C PRO A 63 -14.86 -6.37 5.79
N VAL A 64 -14.09 -6.29 4.71
CA VAL A 64 -12.65 -6.59 4.71
C VAL A 64 -11.87 -5.56 5.50
N ARG A 65 -12.21 -4.27 5.40
CA ARG A 65 -11.56 -3.21 6.21
C ARG A 65 -11.76 -3.46 7.70
N ASN A 66 -12.99 -3.74 8.12
CA ASN A 66 -13.29 -4.06 9.51
C ASN A 66 -12.57 -5.34 9.99
N ALA A 67 -12.29 -6.28 9.08
CA ALA A 67 -11.47 -7.44 9.38
C ALA A 67 -9.99 -7.06 9.61
N PHE A 68 -9.44 -6.16 8.79
CA PHE A 68 -8.10 -5.61 9.02
C PHE A 68 -8.02 -4.83 10.33
N GLU A 69 -8.99 -3.96 10.61
CA GLU A 69 -9.05 -3.20 11.87
C GLU A 69 -8.98 -4.15 13.08
N ARG A 70 -9.82 -5.18 13.15
CA ARG A 70 -9.79 -6.16 14.23
C ARG A 70 -8.49 -6.95 14.31
N CYS A 71 -7.98 -7.40 13.17
CA CYS A 71 -6.76 -8.19 13.09
C CYS A 71 -5.53 -7.40 13.54
N LEU A 72 -5.45 -6.11 13.17
CA LEU A 72 -4.27 -5.28 13.40
C LEU A 72 -4.35 -4.47 14.70
N ALA A 73 -5.48 -4.46 15.40
CA ALA A 73 -5.73 -3.64 16.59
C ALA A 73 -4.68 -3.80 17.71
N SER A 74 -4.09 -4.98 17.86
CA SER A 74 -3.04 -5.25 18.84
C SER A 74 -1.62 -5.28 18.27
N SER A 75 -1.46 -5.00 16.97
CA SER A 75 -0.16 -5.06 16.31
C SER A 75 0.59 -3.75 16.43
N THR A 76 1.88 -3.84 16.81
CA THR A 76 2.79 -2.69 16.75
C THR A 76 3.48 -2.62 15.38
N ASP A 77 3.99 -1.43 15.02
CA ASP A 77 4.78 -1.22 13.82
C ASP A 77 5.97 -2.21 13.70
N ALA A 78 6.68 -2.45 14.81
CA ALA A 78 7.79 -3.39 14.85
C ALA A 78 7.35 -4.85 14.62
N VAL A 79 6.17 -5.24 15.10
CA VAL A 79 5.58 -6.57 14.85
C VAL A 79 5.22 -6.70 13.37
N LEU A 80 4.61 -5.68 12.78
CA LEU A 80 4.25 -5.69 11.36
C LEU A 80 5.48 -5.80 10.45
N VAL A 81 6.57 -5.09 10.74
CA VAL A 81 7.83 -5.22 10.00
C VAL A 81 8.35 -6.66 10.05
N ARG A 82 8.37 -7.29 11.23
CA ARG A 82 8.79 -8.69 11.36
C ARG A 82 7.92 -9.64 10.53
N HIS A 83 6.62 -9.41 10.45
CA HIS A 83 5.73 -10.21 9.59
C HIS A 83 6.06 -10.04 8.11
N VAL A 84 6.38 -8.81 7.67
CA VAL A 84 6.82 -8.54 6.29
C VAL A 84 8.13 -9.26 5.98
N GLU A 85 9.12 -9.18 6.86
CA GLU A 85 10.41 -9.85 6.68
C GLU A 85 10.26 -11.38 6.65
N ALA A 86 9.44 -11.94 7.55
CA ALA A 86 9.13 -13.36 7.55
C ALA A 86 8.37 -13.80 6.27
N TYR A 87 7.44 -12.98 5.78
CA TYR A 87 6.74 -13.23 4.52
C TYR A 87 7.70 -13.26 3.34
N VAL A 88 8.58 -12.26 3.24
CA VAL A 88 9.60 -12.17 2.19
C VAL A 88 10.51 -13.40 2.17
N ALA A 89 11.02 -13.80 3.34
CA ALA A 89 11.89 -14.98 3.46
C ALA A 89 11.18 -16.27 3.04
N ARG A 90 9.93 -16.46 3.50
CA ARG A 90 9.14 -17.67 3.22
C ARG A 90 8.74 -17.79 1.75
N ASN A 91 8.39 -16.66 1.12
CA ASN A 91 7.88 -16.64 -0.25
C ASN A 91 8.95 -16.33 -1.31
N ARG A 92 10.22 -16.18 -0.93
CA ARG A 92 11.34 -15.86 -1.83
C ARG A 92 11.00 -14.66 -2.74
N VAL A 93 10.50 -13.58 -2.13
CA VAL A 93 10.07 -12.38 -2.85
C VAL A 93 11.21 -11.83 -3.70
N ASN A 94 10.93 -11.51 -4.96
CA ASN A 94 11.91 -10.91 -5.86
C ASN A 94 12.30 -9.50 -5.37
N SER A 95 13.58 -9.17 -5.46
CA SER A 95 14.12 -7.86 -5.05
C SER A 95 13.48 -6.67 -5.79
N ASN A 96 12.98 -6.89 -7.00
CA ASN A 96 12.31 -5.88 -7.82
C ASN A 96 10.77 -5.88 -7.64
N GLU A 97 10.23 -6.70 -6.73
CA GLU A 97 8.80 -6.68 -6.43
C GLU A 97 8.41 -5.34 -5.80
N PRO A 98 7.30 -4.69 -6.26
CA PRO A 98 6.77 -3.48 -5.66
C PRO A 98 6.50 -3.66 -4.16
N MET A 99 7.11 -2.81 -3.32
CA MET A 99 7.07 -3.00 -1.88
C MET A 99 5.65 -2.87 -1.30
N VAL A 100 4.83 -1.97 -1.84
CA VAL A 100 3.41 -1.85 -1.44
C VAL A 100 2.69 -3.17 -1.61
N ARG A 101 2.90 -3.87 -2.73
CA ARG A 101 2.30 -5.18 -3.00
C ARG A 101 2.76 -6.25 -2.01
N VAL A 102 4.05 -6.23 -1.66
CA VAL A 102 4.62 -7.16 -0.66
C VAL A 102 3.93 -6.96 0.69
N VAL A 103 3.83 -5.71 1.16
CA VAL A 103 3.15 -5.39 2.42
C VAL A 103 1.68 -5.80 2.38
N MET A 104 0.96 -5.44 1.33
CA MET A 104 -0.46 -5.80 1.18
C MET A 104 -0.67 -7.31 1.24
N ARG A 105 0.12 -8.10 0.50
CA ARG A 105 0.05 -9.57 0.54
C ARG A 105 0.36 -10.12 1.92
N THR A 106 1.33 -9.54 2.62
CA THR A 106 1.64 -9.92 4.00
C THR A 106 0.46 -9.67 4.93
N LEU A 107 -0.18 -8.51 4.84
CA LEU A 107 -1.35 -8.17 5.66
C LEU A 107 -2.55 -9.08 5.35
N PHE A 108 -2.80 -9.39 4.08
CA PHE A 108 -3.83 -10.36 3.69
C PHE A 108 -3.54 -11.76 4.23
N ASP A 109 -2.28 -12.20 4.21
CA ASP A 109 -1.88 -13.50 4.77
C ASP A 109 -2.04 -13.52 6.30
N LEU A 110 -1.61 -12.46 6.99
CA LEU A 110 -1.71 -12.29 8.43
C LEU A 110 -3.17 -12.26 8.91
N CYS A 111 -4.03 -11.52 8.20
CA CYS A 111 -5.43 -11.30 8.60
C CYS A 111 -6.41 -12.28 7.93
N ARG A 112 -5.93 -13.31 7.27
CA ARG A 112 -6.75 -14.26 6.50
C ARG A 112 -7.94 -14.78 7.28
N SER A 113 -7.74 -15.20 8.53
CA SER A 113 -8.81 -15.78 9.36
C SER A 113 -9.93 -14.78 9.63
N GLU A 114 -9.60 -13.50 9.89
CA GLU A 114 -10.61 -12.46 10.12
C GLU A 114 -11.36 -12.11 8.82
N ILE A 115 -10.66 -12.10 7.69
CA ILE A 115 -11.24 -11.86 6.37
C ILE A 115 -12.21 -12.99 5.98
N GLU A 116 -11.85 -14.23 6.24
CA GLU A 116 -12.70 -15.38 5.94
C GLU A 116 -13.99 -15.38 6.76
N LYS A 117 -13.95 -14.92 8.01
CA LYS A 117 -15.17 -14.72 8.82
C LYS A 117 -16.18 -13.77 8.18
N THR A 118 -15.71 -12.81 7.36
CA THR A 118 -16.61 -11.88 6.68
C THR A 118 -17.32 -12.50 5.46
N LYS A 119 -16.77 -13.59 4.92
CA LYS A 119 -17.33 -14.30 3.76
C LYS A 119 -18.37 -15.35 4.15
N SER A 120 -18.35 -15.80 5.39
CA SER A 120 -19.36 -16.75 5.88
C SER A 120 -20.72 -16.05 5.95
N PRO A 121 -21.80 -16.59 5.34
CA PRO A 121 -23.13 -16.05 5.52
C PRO A 121 -23.44 -16.03 7.01
N ARG A 122 -23.75 -14.85 7.59
CA ARG A 122 -24.35 -14.81 8.93
C ARG A 122 -25.63 -15.63 8.84
N THR A 123 -25.63 -16.77 9.49
CA THR A 123 -26.87 -17.50 9.73
C THR A 123 -27.77 -16.52 10.46
N ALA A 124 -28.72 -15.93 9.74
CA ALA A 124 -29.69 -15.02 10.34
C ALA A 124 -30.33 -15.72 11.52
N PRO A 125 -30.47 -15.08 12.70
CA PRO A 125 -31.18 -15.69 13.81
C PRO A 125 -32.55 -16.08 13.31
N ARG A 126 -32.89 -17.37 13.42
CA ARG A 126 -34.19 -17.86 13.02
C ARG A 126 -35.24 -17.08 13.84
N PRO A 127 -36.24 -16.43 13.21
CA PRO A 127 -37.26 -15.71 13.95
C PRO A 127 -37.92 -16.73 14.88
N VAL A 128 -37.91 -16.43 16.18
CA VAL A 128 -38.64 -17.22 17.19
C VAL A 128 -40.11 -17.02 16.90
N ALA A 129 -40.77 -18.06 16.35
CA ALA A 129 -42.22 -18.10 16.19
C ALA A 129 -42.85 -17.97 17.58
N LYS A 130 -43.70 -16.94 17.73
CA LYS A 130 -44.59 -16.80 18.89
C LYS A 130 -45.82 -17.62 18.67
#